data_b6000a1e10f93b7651e35b7eb8170b8e
#
_entry.id   b6000a1e10f93b7651e35b7eb8170b8e
#
_cell.length_a   1.000
_cell.length_b   1.000
_cell.length_c   1.000
_cell.angle_alpha   90.00
_cell.angle_beta   90.00
_cell.angle_gamma   90.00
#
_symmetry.space_group_name_H-M   'P 1'
#
loop_
_entity.id
_entity.type
_entity.pdbx_description
1 polymer ?
#
loop_
_entity_poly.entity_id
_entity_poly.type
_entity_poly.pdbx_seq_one_letter_code
_entity_poly.pdbx_strand_id
1 'polypeptide(L)'
;MALRLHRFKVVGMFILLALSACKKDELQPEPDLPEEKGHSVFVLNEGNYQWGNASLSLIDLNNNSIQNDVFSAANNRPLGDVLQSATFINNEIWLVVNNSQRIERIDPKTAKSKGAINGLQSPRYIVNTGSGKAYVSDLYSGGIHSIDTATYSIGNSIQTQGWTEEMLLLNGFIWVCNTGGNQVYKIDPATDQISDSISVGIKPRS
;
A
#
# COMPACT_ATOMS: atom_id res chain seq x y z
N MET A 1 -25.90 -80.76 -53.12
CA MET A 1 -26.62 -79.95 -52.19
C MET A 1 -25.56 -79.42 -51.16
N ALA A 2 -24.98 -78.25 -51.37
CA ALA A 2 -23.82 -77.80 -50.64
C ALA A 2 -24.23 -76.68 -49.67
N LEU A 3 -24.00 -76.91 -48.37
CA LEU A 3 -24.23 -75.98 -47.34
C LEU A 3 -23.03 -75.03 -47.23
N ARG A 4 -23.24 -73.74 -47.46
CA ARG A 4 -22.23 -72.67 -47.21
C ARG A 4 -22.24 -72.23 -45.75
N LEU A 5 -21.12 -72.45 -45.08
CA LEU A 5 -20.84 -71.90 -43.74
C LEU A 5 -20.47 -70.43 -43.85
N HIS A 6 -21.26 -69.55 -43.20
CA HIS A 6 -20.88 -68.13 -43.05
C HIS A 6 -20.00 -67.95 -41.80
N ARG A 7 -18.78 -67.45 -42.03
CA ARG A 7 -17.85 -67.06 -40.94
C ARG A 7 -18.22 -65.70 -40.46
N PHE A 8 -18.67 -65.59 -39.23
CA PHE A 8 -18.77 -64.33 -38.51
C PHE A 8 -17.36 -63.88 -38.07
N LYS A 9 -16.93 -62.67 -38.53
CA LYS A 9 -15.77 -62.02 -38.05
C LYS A 9 -16.21 -61.11 -36.82
N VAL A 10 -15.77 -61.48 -35.63
CA VAL A 10 -15.91 -60.68 -34.43
C VAL A 10 -14.83 -59.61 -34.48
N VAL A 11 -15.21 -58.34 -34.69
CA VAL A 11 -14.33 -57.17 -34.58
C VAL A 11 -14.31 -56.80 -33.13
N GLY A 12 -13.22 -57.11 -32.45
CA GLY A 12 -12.98 -56.67 -31.09
C GLY A 12 -12.64 -55.17 -31.08
N MET A 13 -13.54 -54.38 -30.53
CA MET A 13 -13.31 -52.95 -30.30
C MET A 13 -12.52 -52.77 -29.00
N PHE A 14 -11.22 -52.48 -29.11
CA PHE A 14 -10.38 -52.08 -27.99
C PHE A 14 -10.74 -50.65 -27.61
N ILE A 15 -11.38 -50.46 -26.49
CA ILE A 15 -11.58 -49.14 -25.87
C ILE A 15 -10.29 -48.80 -25.12
N LEU A 16 -9.49 -47.90 -25.69
CA LEU A 16 -8.36 -47.27 -24.97
C LEU A 16 -8.92 -46.27 -23.96
N LEU A 17 -8.95 -46.61 -22.68
CA LEU A 17 -9.14 -45.69 -21.61
C LEU A 17 -7.87 -44.82 -21.48
N ALA A 18 -7.91 -43.58 -21.98
CA ALA A 18 -6.91 -42.59 -21.70
C ALA A 18 -7.11 -42.08 -20.23
N LEU A 19 -6.29 -42.60 -19.32
CA LEU A 19 -6.14 -42.02 -17.98
C LEU A 19 -5.44 -40.67 -18.11
N SER A 20 -6.21 -39.60 -18.12
CA SER A 20 -5.69 -38.27 -17.92
C SER A 20 -5.22 -38.16 -16.46
N ALA A 21 -3.94 -38.46 -16.24
CA ALA A 21 -3.29 -38.13 -15.00
C ALA A 21 -3.25 -36.57 -14.89
N CYS A 22 -4.06 -36.00 -14.00
CA CYS A 22 -3.81 -34.64 -13.54
C CYS A 22 -2.40 -34.60 -12.98
N LYS A 23 -1.47 -33.99 -13.71
CA LYS A 23 -0.22 -33.53 -13.12
C LYS A 23 -0.62 -32.52 -12.01
N LYS A 24 -0.36 -32.87 -10.75
CA LYS A 24 -0.25 -31.91 -9.70
C LYS A 24 0.81 -30.93 -10.19
N ASP A 25 0.42 -29.67 -10.36
CA ASP A 25 1.41 -28.59 -10.52
C ASP A 25 2.30 -28.66 -9.27
N GLU A 26 3.51 -29.17 -9.44
CA GLU A 26 4.55 -28.96 -8.45
C GLU A 26 4.72 -27.44 -8.39
N LEU A 27 4.34 -26.86 -7.24
CA LEU A 27 4.67 -25.48 -6.92
C LEU A 27 6.17 -25.36 -7.17
N GLN A 28 6.54 -24.57 -8.18
CA GLN A 28 7.94 -24.21 -8.39
C GLN A 28 8.42 -23.65 -7.05
N PRO A 29 9.57 -24.10 -6.51
CA PRO A 29 10.12 -23.48 -5.32
C PRO A 29 10.21 -21.99 -5.59
N GLU A 30 9.65 -21.18 -4.68
CA GLU A 30 9.84 -19.74 -4.76
C GLU A 30 11.33 -19.47 -4.91
N PRO A 31 11.73 -18.57 -5.83
CA PRO A 31 13.12 -18.22 -5.98
C PRO A 31 13.65 -17.80 -4.62
N ASP A 32 14.73 -18.41 -4.17
CA ASP A 32 15.45 -17.98 -2.99
C ASP A 32 15.77 -16.48 -3.15
N LEU A 33 14.91 -15.64 -2.55
CA LEU A 33 15.22 -14.23 -2.41
C LEU A 33 16.50 -14.16 -1.57
N PRO A 34 17.51 -13.38 -1.98
CA PRO A 34 18.69 -13.22 -1.17
C PRO A 34 18.27 -12.81 0.23
N GLU A 35 18.71 -13.52 1.26
CA GLU A 35 18.52 -13.14 2.66
C GLU A 35 19.02 -11.71 2.83
N GLU A 36 18.11 -10.75 2.81
CA GLU A 36 18.44 -9.39 3.22
C GLU A 36 18.72 -9.43 4.72
N LYS A 37 20.02 -9.37 5.05
CA LYS A 37 20.47 -9.24 6.42
C LYS A 37 19.98 -7.91 6.96
N GLY A 38 19.01 -7.95 7.85
CA GLY A 38 18.53 -6.78 8.58
C GLY A 38 17.02 -6.57 8.41
N HIS A 39 16.22 -7.49 8.89
CA HIS A 39 14.77 -7.29 8.93
C HIS A 39 14.42 -6.49 10.19
N SER A 40 14.03 -5.24 9.97
CA SER A 40 13.48 -4.40 11.02
C SER A 40 12.07 -3.96 10.65
N VAL A 41 11.20 -3.89 11.63
CA VAL A 41 9.82 -3.42 11.47
C VAL A 41 9.64 -2.14 12.28
N PHE A 42 9.19 -1.09 11.62
CA PHE A 42 8.72 0.10 12.31
C PHE A 42 7.26 -0.08 12.72
N VAL A 43 6.97 0.20 13.97
CA VAL A 43 5.62 0.22 14.53
C VAL A 43 5.24 1.66 14.79
N LEU A 44 4.17 2.10 14.16
CA LEU A 44 3.61 3.43 14.32
C LEU A 44 2.69 3.43 15.53
N ASN A 45 3.06 4.17 16.57
CA ASN A 45 2.23 4.37 17.73
C ASN A 45 1.49 5.69 17.56
N GLU A 46 0.19 5.61 17.26
CA GLU A 46 -0.65 6.77 16.94
C GLU A 46 -0.63 7.81 18.06
N GLY A 47 -0.64 7.36 19.30
CA GLY A 47 -0.80 8.22 20.46
C GLY A 47 -2.25 8.63 20.67
N ASN A 48 -2.47 9.55 21.63
CA ASN A 48 -3.78 10.09 21.93
C ASN A 48 -3.93 11.47 21.29
N TYR A 49 -5.09 11.72 20.69
CA TYR A 49 -5.42 13.00 20.06
C TYR A 49 -5.24 14.18 21.06
N GLN A 50 -4.52 15.20 20.64
CA GLN A 50 -4.15 16.40 21.43
C GLN A 50 -3.17 16.18 22.59
N TRP A 51 -2.50 15.02 22.64
CA TRP A 51 -1.51 14.74 23.69
C TRP A 51 -0.07 14.91 23.22
N GLY A 52 0.16 14.97 21.91
CA GLY A 52 1.50 15.12 21.35
C GLY A 52 2.44 13.94 21.63
N ASN A 53 1.88 12.76 21.90
CA ASN A 53 2.59 11.57 22.34
C ASN A 53 2.67 10.45 21.28
N ALA A 54 2.48 10.81 20.01
CA ALA A 54 2.76 9.90 18.93
C ALA A 54 4.24 9.48 18.92
N SER A 55 4.52 8.21 18.67
CA SER A 55 5.88 7.71 18.73
C SER A 55 6.14 6.63 17.67
N LEU A 56 7.42 6.29 17.49
CA LEU A 56 7.86 5.27 16.55
C LEU A 56 8.68 4.23 17.31
N SER A 57 8.29 2.97 17.21
CA SER A 57 9.05 1.85 17.74
C SER A 57 9.72 1.08 16.62
N LEU A 58 10.88 0.49 16.88
CA LEU A 58 11.65 -0.33 15.97
C LEU A 58 11.80 -1.73 16.55
N ILE A 59 11.38 -2.74 15.80
CA ILE A 59 11.60 -4.16 16.12
C ILE A 59 12.74 -4.66 15.23
N ASP A 60 13.78 -5.20 15.82
CA ASP A 60 14.82 -5.94 15.12
C ASP A 60 14.48 -7.43 15.14
N LEU A 61 14.13 -7.97 13.98
CA LEU A 61 13.73 -9.37 13.84
C LEU A 61 14.91 -10.36 13.92
N ASN A 62 16.15 -9.89 13.83
CA ASN A 62 17.31 -10.78 13.93
C ASN A 62 17.57 -11.21 15.38
N ASN A 63 17.31 -10.33 16.34
CA ASN A 63 17.55 -10.57 17.76
C ASN A 63 16.28 -10.46 18.63
N ASN A 64 15.11 -10.25 18.02
CA ASN A 64 13.82 -10.06 18.68
C ASN A 64 13.84 -8.94 19.73
N SER A 65 14.59 -7.86 19.47
CA SER A 65 14.64 -6.70 20.34
C SER A 65 13.69 -5.59 19.89
N ILE A 66 13.19 -4.81 20.85
CA ILE A 66 12.32 -3.67 20.61
C ILE A 66 12.97 -2.42 21.18
N GLN A 67 12.98 -1.36 20.39
CA GLN A 67 13.37 -0.02 20.81
C GLN A 67 12.16 0.90 20.65
N ASN A 68 11.70 1.47 21.75
CA ASN A 68 10.62 2.44 21.73
C ASN A 68 11.15 3.86 21.54
N ASP A 69 10.28 4.77 21.09
CA ASP A 69 10.57 6.20 20.97
C ASP A 69 11.82 6.53 20.13
N VAL A 70 12.11 5.70 19.10
CA VAL A 70 13.34 5.84 18.30
C VAL A 70 13.44 7.20 17.60
N PHE A 71 12.31 7.83 17.24
CA PHE A 71 12.32 9.16 16.65
C PHE A 71 12.77 10.22 17.67
N SER A 72 12.16 10.25 18.85
CA SER A 72 12.50 11.27 19.86
C SER A 72 13.92 11.09 20.39
N ALA A 73 14.37 9.83 20.54
CA ALA A 73 15.74 9.53 20.91
C ALA A 73 16.76 10.02 19.86
N ALA A 74 16.48 9.87 18.59
CA ALA A 74 17.36 10.29 17.51
C ALA A 74 17.38 11.80 17.28
N ASN A 75 16.29 12.53 17.62
CA ASN A 75 16.09 13.92 17.22
C ASN A 75 15.98 14.92 18.38
N ASN A 76 15.99 14.45 19.64
CA ASN A 76 15.83 15.26 20.85
C ASN A 76 14.55 16.14 20.83
N ARG A 77 13.49 15.64 20.22
CA ARG A 77 12.18 16.27 20.17
C ARG A 77 11.08 15.25 19.96
N PRO A 78 9.83 15.50 20.36
CA PRO A 78 8.71 14.62 20.08
C PRO A 78 8.44 14.53 18.57
N LEU A 79 7.87 13.39 18.15
CA LEU A 79 7.40 13.20 16.78
C LEU A 79 6.18 14.09 16.47
N GLY A 80 5.29 14.24 17.42
CA GLY A 80 4.10 15.08 17.30
C GLY A 80 2.83 14.39 17.79
N ASP A 81 1.72 14.75 17.17
CA ASP A 81 0.39 14.32 17.58
C ASP A 81 -0.30 13.54 16.46
N VAL A 82 -0.73 12.34 16.77
CA VAL A 82 -1.39 11.38 15.88
C VAL A 82 -0.52 10.95 14.68
N LEU A 83 0.31 9.93 14.88
CA LEU A 83 1.05 9.26 13.80
C LEU A 83 0.10 8.33 13.03
N GLN A 84 -0.47 8.82 11.93
CA GLN A 84 -1.55 8.19 11.20
C GLN A 84 -1.10 7.07 10.26
N SER A 85 -0.04 7.31 9.50
CA SER A 85 0.44 6.38 8.48
C SER A 85 1.91 6.62 8.16
N ALA A 86 2.51 5.70 7.42
CA ALA A 86 3.86 5.84 6.89
C ALA A 86 3.99 5.18 5.52
N THR A 87 4.88 5.72 4.70
CA THR A 87 5.19 5.18 3.37
C THR A 87 6.68 5.30 3.10
N PHE A 88 7.27 4.31 2.45
CA PHE A 88 8.65 4.33 2.04
C PHE A 88 8.78 5.01 0.66
N ILE A 89 9.52 6.13 0.59
CA ILE A 89 9.70 6.94 -0.63
C ILE A 89 11.17 7.34 -0.74
N ASN A 90 11.82 7.05 -1.87
CA ASN A 90 13.19 7.48 -2.19
C ASN A 90 14.20 7.20 -1.06
N ASN A 91 14.20 6.00 -0.50
CA ASN A 91 15.05 5.60 0.64
C ASN A 91 14.82 6.41 1.93
N GLU A 92 13.68 7.01 2.08
CA GLU A 92 13.20 7.69 3.30
C GLU A 92 11.89 7.08 3.76
N ILE A 93 11.59 7.16 5.05
CA ILE A 93 10.24 6.91 5.56
C ILE A 93 9.55 8.24 5.74
N TRP A 94 8.40 8.39 5.12
CA TRP A 94 7.54 9.55 5.25
C TRP A 94 6.43 9.22 6.24
N LEU A 95 6.47 9.88 7.38
CA LEU A 95 5.55 9.70 8.51
C LEU A 95 4.46 10.76 8.46
N VAL A 96 3.22 10.36 8.30
CA VAL A 96 2.08 11.28 8.29
C VAL A 96 1.67 11.56 9.73
N VAL A 97 1.96 12.77 10.21
CA VAL A 97 1.65 13.22 11.57
C VAL A 97 0.42 14.12 11.51
N ASN A 98 -0.74 13.49 11.61
CA ASN A 98 -2.05 14.05 11.26
C ASN A 98 -2.37 15.37 11.98
N ASN A 99 -2.47 15.34 13.31
CA ASN A 99 -2.82 16.53 14.10
C ASN A 99 -1.66 17.53 14.27
N SER A 100 -0.45 17.15 13.83
CA SER A 100 0.68 18.07 13.67
C SER A 100 0.76 18.68 12.27
N GLN A 101 -0.19 18.40 11.39
CA GLN A 101 -0.38 19.02 10.07
C GLN A 101 0.82 18.92 9.14
N ARG A 102 1.57 17.82 9.23
CA ARG A 102 2.79 17.63 8.44
C ARG A 102 3.08 16.18 8.10
N ILE A 103 4.00 16.02 7.17
CA ILE A 103 4.67 14.76 6.89
C ILE A 103 6.12 14.91 7.34
N GLU A 104 6.56 14.12 8.30
CA GLU A 104 7.94 14.06 8.76
C GLU A 104 8.71 13.04 7.92
N ARG A 105 9.87 13.42 7.36
CA ARG A 105 10.73 12.52 6.59
C ARG A 105 11.91 12.08 7.42
N ILE A 106 12.16 10.79 7.50
CA ILE A 106 13.25 10.24 8.30
C ILE A 106 14.16 9.31 7.49
N ASP A 107 15.38 9.20 7.93
CA ASP A 107 16.29 8.17 7.49
C ASP A 107 15.91 6.83 8.14
N PRO A 108 15.71 5.74 7.37
CA PRO A 108 15.22 4.47 7.90
C PRO A 108 16.23 3.73 8.78
N LYS A 109 17.53 4.06 8.68
CA LYS A 109 18.58 3.39 9.47
C LYS A 109 18.80 4.05 10.83
N THR A 110 18.58 5.35 10.90
CA THR A 110 18.94 6.17 12.08
C THR A 110 17.74 6.81 12.76
N ALA A 111 16.55 6.76 12.16
CA ALA A 111 15.34 7.50 12.54
C ALA A 111 15.56 9.03 12.63
N LYS A 112 16.66 9.55 12.11
CA LYS A 112 16.94 10.98 12.08
C LYS A 112 16.05 11.68 11.06
N SER A 113 15.49 12.82 11.47
CA SER A 113 14.72 13.70 10.60
C SER A 113 15.58 14.23 9.45
N LYS A 114 15.03 14.18 8.26
CA LYS A 114 15.57 14.79 7.03
C LYS A 114 14.77 16.04 6.65
N GLY A 115 13.81 16.43 7.48
CA GLY A 115 12.93 17.57 7.31
C GLY A 115 11.47 17.19 7.27
N ALA A 116 10.61 18.19 7.19
CA ALA A 116 9.16 18.01 7.16
C ALA A 116 8.53 18.74 5.96
N ILE A 117 7.43 18.17 5.45
CA ILE A 117 6.54 18.80 4.48
C ILE A 117 5.38 19.40 5.28
N ASN A 118 5.26 20.71 5.25
CA ASN A 118 4.23 21.47 5.97
C ASN A 118 3.22 22.06 4.98
N GLY A 119 2.11 22.59 5.49
CA GLY A 119 1.07 23.24 4.67
C GLY A 119 -0.13 22.34 4.40
N LEU A 120 -0.21 21.20 5.06
CA LEU A 120 -1.38 20.33 5.13
C LEU A 120 -2.27 20.73 6.29
N GLN A 121 -3.53 20.28 6.31
CA GLN A 121 -4.47 20.56 7.40
C GLN A 121 -4.71 19.36 8.30
N SER A 122 -4.95 18.23 7.73
CA SER A 122 -5.18 16.97 8.46
C SER A 122 -4.80 15.78 7.56
N PRO A 123 -3.50 15.62 7.25
CA PRO A 123 -3.03 14.56 6.35
C PRO A 123 -3.32 13.18 6.92
N ARG A 124 -3.72 12.23 6.07
CA ARG A 124 -4.12 10.90 6.49
C ARG A 124 -3.22 9.80 5.94
N TYR A 125 -3.28 9.57 4.66
CA TYR A 125 -2.54 8.51 3.99
C TYR A 125 -1.76 9.06 2.82
N ILE A 126 -0.68 8.39 2.48
CA ILE A 126 0.17 8.78 1.37
C ILE A 126 0.45 7.59 0.47
N VAL A 127 0.42 7.80 -0.84
CA VAL A 127 0.78 6.83 -1.85
C VAL A 127 1.87 7.37 -2.76
N ASN A 128 2.89 6.55 -3.03
CA ASN A 128 3.97 6.88 -3.95
C ASN A 128 3.67 6.31 -5.34
N THR A 129 3.73 7.12 -6.38
CA THR A 129 3.55 6.65 -7.76
C THR A 129 4.80 6.03 -8.37
N GLY A 130 5.96 6.22 -7.75
CA GLY A 130 7.25 5.77 -8.29
C GLY A 130 7.79 6.63 -9.44
N SER A 131 7.06 7.66 -9.88
CA SER A 131 7.41 8.54 -11.01
C SER A 131 7.78 9.96 -10.58
N GLY A 132 8.32 10.13 -9.37
CA GLY A 132 8.68 11.46 -8.83
C GLY A 132 7.52 12.20 -8.17
N LYS A 133 6.34 11.58 -8.06
CA LYS A 133 5.14 12.16 -7.46
C LYS A 133 4.55 11.25 -6.40
N ALA A 134 4.12 11.81 -5.30
CA ALA A 134 3.30 11.14 -4.28
C ALA A 134 1.98 11.90 -4.10
N TYR A 135 1.00 11.25 -3.48
CA TYR A 135 -0.28 11.89 -3.16
C TYR A 135 -0.61 11.65 -1.69
N VAL A 136 -1.15 12.68 -1.05
CA VAL A 136 -1.60 12.63 0.34
C VAL A 136 -3.08 13.00 0.42
N SER A 137 -3.87 12.15 1.08
CA SER A 137 -5.25 12.50 1.43
C SER A 137 -5.25 13.44 2.64
N ASP A 138 -6.08 14.46 2.62
CA ASP A 138 -6.16 15.45 3.68
C ASP A 138 -7.63 15.69 4.05
N LEU A 139 -7.95 15.37 5.29
CA LEU A 139 -9.34 15.30 5.77
C LEU A 139 -10.06 16.65 5.73
N TYR A 140 -9.38 17.73 6.08
CA TYR A 140 -10.01 19.05 6.24
C TYR A 140 -9.75 20.00 5.07
N SER A 141 -8.81 19.72 4.21
CA SER A 141 -8.59 20.52 3.01
C SER A 141 -9.60 20.21 1.89
N GLY A 142 -10.40 19.16 2.06
CA GLY A 142 -11.40 18.73 1.08
C GLY A 142 -10.79 18.10 -0.17
N GLY A 143 -9.57 17.57 -0.08
CA GLY A 143 -8.92 17.06 -1.28
C GLY A 143 -7.74 16.13 -1.03
N ILE A 144 -7.12 15.81 -2.15
CA ILE A 144 -5.89 15.01 -2.21
C ILE A 144 -4.83 15.92 -2.84
N HIS A 145 -3.69 16.04 -2.19
CA HIS A 145 -2.60 16.89 -2.66
C HIS A 145 -1.52 16.05 -3.34
N SER A 146 -1.04 16.48 -4.49
CA SER A 146 0.19 15.94 -5.05
C SER A 146 1.40 16.53 -4.35
N ILE A 147 2.48 15.74 -4.25
CA ILE A 147 3.76 16.14 -3.68
C ILE A 147 4.85 15.73 -4.67
N ASP A 148 5.72 16.66 -5.02
CA ASP A 148 6.95 16.35 -5.75
C ASP A 148 7.94 15.68 -4.80
N THR A 149 8.39 14.46 -5.11
CA THR A 149 9.23 13.67 -4.20
C THR A 149 10.69 14.06 -4.22
N ALA A 150 11.12 14.93 -5.15
CA ALA A 150 12.47 15.45 -5.22
C ALA A 150 12.62 16.80 -4.51
N THR A 151 11.63 17.69 -4.67
CA THR A 151 11.64 19.03 -4.06
C THR A 151 10.84 19.12 -2.77
N TYR A 152 10.01 18.09 -2.48
CA TYR A 152 9.12 18.04 -1.31
C TYR A 152 8.05 19.13 -1.30
N SER A 153 7.79 19.73 -2.44
CA SER A 153 6.77 20.77 -2.57
C SER A 153 5.38 20.15 -2.78
N ILE A 154 4.37 20.75 -2.14
CA ILE A 154 2.97 20.44 -2.39
C ILE A 154 2.60 21.08 -3.73
N GLY A 155 2.04 20.27 -4.63
CA GLY A 155 1.60 20.67 -5.96
C GLY A 155 0.08 20.86 -6.04
N ASN A 156 -0.52 20.23 -7.05
CA ASN A 156 -1.95 20.35 -7.31
C ASN A 156 -2.80 19.71 -6.21
N SER A 157 -3.98 20.32 -5.99
CA SER A 157 -5.01 19.77 -5.13
C SER A 157 -6.16 19.24 -5.97
N ILE A 158 -6.47 17.95 -5.79
CA ILE A 158 -7.61 17.27 -6.42
C ILE A 158 -8.77 17.39 -5.45
N GLN A 159 -9.77 18.20 -5.82
CA GLN A 159 -10.95 18.41 -4.96
C GLN A 159 -11.81 17.13 -4.93
N THR A 160 -12.20 16.71 -3.74
CA THR A 160 -13.06 15.54 -3.51
C THR A 160 -14.33 15.97 -2.78
N GLN A 161 -15.42 15.24 -3.03
CA GLN A 161 -16.67 15.45 -2.31
C GLN A 161 -16.68 14.57 -1.06
N GLY A 162 -16.22 15.11 0.06
CA GLY A 162 -16.18 14.38 1.33
C GLY A 162 -14.77 13.90 1.72
N TRP A 163 -14.74 13.03 2.72
CA TRP A 163 -13.49 12.58 3.33
C TRP A 163 -12.85 11.47 2.53
N THR A 164 -11.59 11.62 2.22
CA THR A 164 -10.78 10.58 1.60
C THR A 164 -9.82 9.98 2.63
N GLU A 165 -9.70 8.67 2.58
CA GLU A 165 -8.89 7.86 3.50
C GLU A 165 -7.79 7.12 2.73
N GLU A 166 -7.71 5.80 2.85
CA GLU A 166 -6.64 5.02 2.24
C GLU A 166 -6.62 5.10 0.72
N MET A 167 -5.40 5.01 0.20
CA MET A 167 -5.11 5.05 -1.23
C MET A 167 -4.24 3.88 -1.64
N LEU A 168 -4.48 3.37 -2.85
CA LEU A 168 -3.72 2.29 -3.47
C LEU A 168 -3.33 2.69 -4.88
N LEU A 169 -2.05 2.47 -5.24
CA LEU A 169 -1.61 2.54 -6.62
C LEU A 169 -1.82 1.17 -7.29
N LEU A 170 -2.68 1.13 -8.30
CA LEU A 170 -2.97 -0.08 -9.06
C LEU A 170 -3.07 0.23 -10.55
N ASN A 171 -2.28 -0.49 -11.36
CA ASN A 171 -2.25 -0.33 -12.82
C ASN A 171 -2.04 1.12 -13.30
N GLY A 172 -1.17 1.87 -12.59
CA GLY A 172 -0.83 3.26 -12.93
C GLY A 172 -1.85 4.31 -12.49
N PHE A 173 -2.95 3.91 -11.85
CA PHE A 173 -3.97 4.81 -11.28
C PHE A 173 -3.97 4.74 -9.77
N ILE A 174 -4.37 5.84 -9.14
CA ILE A 174 -4.59 5.86 -7.70
C ILE A 174 -6.06 5.62 -7.43
N TRP A 175 -6.32 4.65 -6.59
CA TRP A 175 -7.66 4.35 -6.08
C TRP A 175 -7.75 4.84 -4.65
N VAL A 176 -8.79 5.61 -4.33
CA VAL A 176 -8.95 6.22 -3.02
C VAL A 176 -10.37 6.07 -2.50
N CYS A 177 -10.50 5.65 -1.25
CA CYS A 177 -11.78 5.55 -0.58
C CYS A 177 -12.31 6.94 -0.22
N ASN A 178 -13.48 7.30 -0.74
CA ASN A 178 -14.23 8.49 -0.33
C ASN A 178 -15.30 8.10 0.69
N THR A 179 -14.94 8.15 1.95
CA THR A 179 -15.78 7.75 3.09
C THR A 179 -17.05 8.60 3.19
N GLY A 180 -16.96 9.88 2.87
CA GLY A 180 -18.10 10.80 2.91
C GLY A 180 -19.08 10.62 1.75
N GLY A 181 -18.62 10.12 0.61
CA GLY A 181 -19.41 9.99 -0.62
C GLY A 181 -19.83 8.56 -0.96
N ASN A 182 -19.46 7.56 -0.17
CA ASN A 182 -19.73 6.14 -0.46
C ASN A 182 -19.23 5.71 -1.84
N GLN A 183 -18.03 6.17 -2.21
CA GLN A 183 -17.42 5.94 -3.51
C GLN A 183 -15.95 5.58 -3.36
N VAL A 184 -15.42 4.92 -4.38
CA VAL A 184 -13.97 4.82 -4.62
C VAL A 184 -13.68 5.63 -5.87
N TYR A 185 -12.80 6.62 -5.74
CA TYR A 185 -12.33 7.42 -6.88
C TYR A 185 -11.14 6.73 -7.54
N LYS A 186 -11.08 6.87 -8.87
CA LYS A 186 -9.92 6.55 -9.68
C LYS A 186 -9.28 7.85 -10.14
N ILE A 187 -8.04 8.09 -9.74
CA ILE A 187 -7.28 9.29 -10.09
C ILE A 187 -6.21 8.92 -11.11
N ASP A 188 -6.08 9.76 -12.14
CA ASP A 188 -5.02 9.68 -13.13
C ASP A 188 -3.84 10.58 -12.69
N PRO A 189 -2.66 10.00 -12.35
CA PRO A 189 -1.50 10.78 -11.95
C PRO A 189 -0.89 11.64 -13.07
N ALA A 190 -1.21 11.38 -14.33
CA ALA A 190 -0.73 12.17 -15.45
C ALA A 190 -1.45 13.52 -15.56
N THR A 191 -2.72 13.57 -15.13
CA THR A 191 -3.56 14.77 -15.24
C THR A 191 -3.90 15.40 -13.90
N ASP A 192 -3.63 14.72 -12.78
CA ASP A 192 -4.05 15.09 -11.43
C ASP A 192 -5.59 15.27 -11.32
N GLN A 193 -6.35 14.38 -11.95
CA GLN A 193 -7.81 14.46 -11.95
C GLN A 193 -8.47 13.12 -11.61
N ILE A 194 -9.67 13.20 -11.05
CA ILE A 194 -10.55 12.05 -10.93
C ILE A 194 -11.01 11.65 -12.32
N SER A 195 -10.56 10.51 -12.81
CA SER A 195 -10.91 9.97 -14.12
C SER A 195 -12.17 9.11 -14.10
N ASP A 196 -12.52 8.54 -12.94
CA ASP A 196 -13.69 7.67 -12.75
C ASP A 196 -14.06 7.56 -11.27
N SER A 197 -15.27 7.05 -10.99
CA SER A 197 -15.71 6.75 -9.64
C SER A 197 -16.63 5.51 -9.61
N ILE A 198 -16.49 4.71 -8.57
CA ILE A 198 -17.32 3.52 -8.37
C ILE A 198 -18.12 3.71 -7.08
N SER A 199 -19.45 3.60 -7.18
CA SER A 199 -20.31 3.59 -6.00
C SER A 199 -20.15 2.27 -5.25
N VAL A 200 -19.95 2.36 -3.95
CA VAL A 200 -19.74 1.22 -3.06
C VAL A 200 -20.65 1.29 -1.83
N GLY A 201 -20.48 0.39 -0.88
CA GLY A 201 -21.19 0.42 0.39
C GLY A 201 -20.88 1.69 1.23
N ILE A 202 -21.60 1.82 2.34
CA ILE A 202 -21.54 2.99 3.21
C ILE A 202 -20.15 3.06 3.89
N LYS A 203 -19.53 4.25 3.84
CA LYS A 203 -18.27 4.60 4.50
C LYS A 203 -17.10 3.67 4.14
N PRO A 204 -16.72 3.56 2.87
CA PRO A 204 -15.53 2.82 2.50
C PRO A 204 -14.30 3.46 3.15
N ARG A 205 -13.38 2.65 3.68
CA ARG A 205 -12.21 3.15 4.39
C ARG A 205 -10.89 2.58 3.86
N SER A 206 -10.89 1.29 3.53
CA SER A 206 -9.75 0.53 3.01
C SER A 206 -10.21 -0.64 2.14
#